data_9c376ad1278a6489b2b1105401525db9
#
_entry.id   9c376ad1278a6489b2b1105401525db9
#
_cell.length_a   1.000
_cell.length_b   1.000
_cell.length_c   1.000
_cell.angle_alpha   90.00
_cell.angle_beta   90.00
_cell.angle_gamma   90.00
#
_symmetry.space_group_name_H-M   'P 1'
#
loop_
_entity.id
_entity.type
_entity.pdbx_description
1 polymer ?
#
loop_
_entity_poly.entity_id
_entity_poly.type
_entity_poly.pdbx_seq_one_letter_code
_entity_poly.pdbx_strand_id
1 'polypeptide(L)'
;MGQGDCCFITTNTYKNILIDSGGSNDYDVGKNTLLPYLLDRNIKKLDYVFISHFDIDHCNGLIEVMQNIPIYNLVIAKQAYISLEYKNIIEIANKKQISITACKTGDIVKIDNDNIMEILYVNKNSTDLNNGSIVCKFAYKDFSMLFTGDIEKQTEAKIVELYKNTKKLKSNILKVAHHGSKTSSTQEFLNLVQPQIAVIGVGENNTFGHPNIEVLERLKNIKAQVYRTDKMGEIIFSINKKDKISITKKLN
;
A
#
# COMPACT_ATOMS: atom_id res chain seq x y z
N MET A 1 -10.63 9.22 0.83
CA MET A 1 -9.82 8.60 -0.24
C MET A 1 -10.69 7.99 -1.35
N GLY A 2 -11.95 7.73 -1.08
CA GLY A 2 -12.80 7.06 -2.06
C GLY A 2 -12.33 5.62 -2.31
N GLN A 3 -12.24 5.25 -3.59
CA GLN A 3 -11.78 3.92 -4.00
C GLN A 3 -10.27 3.73 -3.82
N GLY A 4 -9.49 4.80 -3.85
CA GLY A 4 -8.04 4.73 -3.88
C GLY A 4 -7.38 4.26 -2.57
N ASP A 5 -6.20 3.71 -2.69
CA ASP A 5 -5.37 3.26 -1.58
C ASP A 5 -4.44 4.35 -1.06
N CYS A 6 -4.39 4.46 0.25
CA CYS A 6 -3.43 5.31 0.94
C CYS A 6 -3.17 4.75 2.34
N CYS A 7 -1.92 4.50 2.67
CA CYS A 7 -1.52 4.09 4.00
C CYS A 7 -0.38 4.98 4.51
N PHE A 8 -0.57 5.55 5.70
CA PHE A 8 0.43 6.38 6.35
C PHE A 8 0.96 5.69 7.60
N ILE A 9 2.27 5.62 7.75
CA ILE A 9 2.95 5.00 8.90
C ILE A 9 3.88 6.03 9.55
N THR A 10 3.77 6.18 10.87
CA THR A 10 4.77 6.87 11.67
C THR A 10 5.46 5.85 12.56
N THR A 11 6.79 5.74 12.46
CA THR A 11 7.58 4.82 13.29
C THR A 11 7.80 5.39 14.70
N ASN A 12 8.28 4.54 15.61
CA ASN A 12 8.67 4.93 16.97
C ASN A 12 9.84 5.94 17.00
N THR A 13 10.55 6.10 15.88
CA THR A 13 11.62 7.12 15.70
C THR A 13 11.14 8.33 14.89
N TYR A 14 9.82 8.48 14.74
CA TYR A 14 9.18 9.59 14.02
C TYR A 14 9.55 9.66 12.53
N LYS A 15 9.87 8.52 11.90
CA LYS A 15 9.95 8.42 10.45
C LYS A 15 8.53 8.32 9.87
N ASN A 16 8.26 9.14 8.88
CA ASN A 16 6.98 9.22 8.20
C ASN A 16 7.07 8.54 6.84
N ILE A 17 6.23 7.54 6.64
CA ILE A 17 6.20 6.72 5.42
C ILE A 17 4.80 6.79 4.84
N LEU A 18 4.71 7.06 3.56
CA LEU A 18 3.46 6.97 2.80
C LEU A 18 3.56 5.80 1.81
N ILE A 19 2.55 4.95 1.80
CA ILE A 19 2.38 3.87 0.81
C ILE A 19 1.12 4.17 0.04
N ASP A 20 1.26 4.49 -1.23
CA ASP A 20 0.24 5.06 -2.10
C ASP A 20 -0.38 6.35 -1.55
N SER A 21 -1.13 7.05 -2.34
CA SER A 21 -1.62 8.39 -2.00
C SER A 21 -3.11 8.60 -2.30
N GLY A 22 -3.77 7.56 -2.79
CA GLY A 22 -5.10 7.72 -3.33
C GLY A 22 -5.13 8.56 -4.61
N GLY A 23 -6.30 8.79 -5.10
CA GLY A 23 -6.54 9.62 -6.27
C GLY A 23 -7.94 9.38 -6.84
N SER A 24 -8.36 10.27 -7.72
CA SER A 24 -9.62 10.20 -8.46
C SER A 24 -9.53 11.08 -9.69
N ASN A 25 -10.30 10.77 -10.73
CA ASN A 25 -10.46 11.62 -11.89
C ASN A 25 -11.35 12.85 -11.61
N ASP A 26 -12.31 12.70 -10.70
CA ASP A 26 -13.37 13.67 -10.48
C ASP A 26 -13.14 14.53 -9.23
N TYR A 27 -12.13 14.18 -8.41
CA TYR A 27 -11.89 14.84 -7.13
C TYR A 27 -10.40 14.87 -6.81
N ASP A 28 -9.89 16.05 -6.51
CA ASP A 28 -8.50 16.22 -6.09
C ASP A 28 -8.30 15.71 -4.66
N VAL A 29 -7.99 14.42 -4.56
CA VAL A 29 -7.73 13.72 -3.30
C VAL A 29 -6.50 14.30 -2.59
N GLY A 30 -5.48 14.69 -3.35
CA GLY A 30 -4.25 15.26 -2.80
C GLY A 30 -4.54 16.55 -2.05
N LYS A 31 -5.19 17.50 -2.71
CA LYS A 31 -5.51 18.83 -2.19
C LYS A 31 -6.56 18.80 -1.08
N ASN A 32 -7.62 18.05 -1.29
CA ASN A 32 -8.81 18.16 -0.45
C ASN A 32 -8.86 17.11 0.68
N THR A 33 -8.00 16.09 0.65
CA THR A 33 -8.03 15.02 1.66
C THR A 33 -6.64 14.72 2.22
N LEU A 34 -5.66 14.32 1.39
CA LEU A 34 -4.38 13.81 1.90
C LEU A 34 -3.52 14.92 2.49
N LEU A 35 -3.36 16.04 1.80
CA LEU A 35 -2.55 17.16 2.32
C LEU A 35 -3.14 17.72 3.61
N PRO A 36 -4.45 18.06 3.72
CA PRO A 36 -5.06 18.47 4.99
C PRO A 36 -4.87 17.44 6.10
N TYR A 37 -5.06 16.15 5.80
CA TYR A 37 -4.85 15.06 6.76
C TYR A 37 -3.43 15.05 7.34
N LEU A 38 -2.41 15.22 6.50
CA LEU A 38 -1.01 15.27 6.94
C LEU A 38 -0.72 16.52 7.77
N LEU A 39 -1.23 17.68 7.33
CA LEU A 39 -1.02 18.95 8.04
C LEU A 39 -1.70 18.97 9.41
N ASP A 40 -2.92 18.47 9.54
CA ASP A 40 -3.64 18.36 10.82
C ASP A 40 -2.88 17.51 11.84
N ARG A 41 -2.12 16.52 11.37
CA ARG A 41 -1.26 15.69 12.20
C ARG A 41 0.15 16.26 12.40
N ASN A 42 0.37 17.51 11.97
CA ASN A 42 1.67 18.18 12.04
C ASN A 42 2.81 17.42 11.34
N ILE A 43 2.47 16.71 10.27
CA ILE A 43 3.45 16.02 9.41
C ILE A 43 4.09 17.05 8.49
N LYS A 44 5.34 17.38 8.76
CA LYS A 44 6.09 18.42 8.03
C LYS A 44 7.02 17.86 6.97
N LYS A 45 7.16 16.55 6.88
CA LYS A 45 7.99 15.86 5.91
C LYS A 45 7.57 14.40 5.77
N LEU A 46 7.86 13.81 4.61
CA LEU A 46 7.81 12.37 4.40
C LEU A 46 9.24 11.86 4.20
N ASP A 47 9.66 10.93 5.04
CA ASP A 47 10.99 10.31 4.91
C ASP A 47 11.03 9.35 3.74
N TYR A 48 9.93 8.62 3.51
CA TYR A 48 9.76 7.69 2.39
C TYR A 48 8.36 7.77 1.82
N VAL A 49 8.27 7.67 0.49
CA VAL A 49 7.03 7.39 -0.24
C VAL A 49 7.24 6.16 -1.08
N PHE A 50 6.36 5.18 -0.98
CA PHE A 50 6.30 4.00 -1.82
C PHE A 50 5.09 4.13 -2.73
N ILE A 51 5.27 4.01 -4.04
CA ILE A 51 4.18 3.90 -5.01
C ILE A 51 4.13 2.46 -5.48
N SER A 52 3.03 1.78 -5.18
CA SER A 52 2.84 0.39 -5.61
C SER A 52 2.84 0.29 -7.14
N HIS A 53 2.03 1.12 -7.78
CA HIS A 53 1.95 1.30 -9.23
C HIS A 53 1.35 2.67 -9.57
N PHE A 54 1.32 3.01 -10.87
CA PHE A 54 0.98 4.36 -11.31
C PHE A 54 -0.44 4.49 -11.87
N ASP A 55 -1.41 3.78 -11.28
CA ASP A 55 -2.83 4.09 -11.49
C ASP A 55 -3.24 5.31 -10.66
N ILE A 56 -4.22 6.05 -11.18
CA ILE A 56 -4.67 7.32 -10.61
C ILE A 56 -5.05 7.18 -9.14
N ASP A 57 -5.79 6.16 -8.80
CA ASP A 57 -6.30 5.91 -7.45
C ASP A 57 -5.23 5.41 -6.45
N HIS A 58 -3.98 5.27 -6.90
CA HIS A 58 -2.82 4.97 -6.05
C HIS A 58 -1.81 6.10 -5.96
N CYS A 59 -1.66 6.91 -7.02
CA CYS A 59 -0.53 7.84 -7.07
C CYS A 59 -0.89 9.32 -7.29
N ASN A 60 -2.11 9.64 -7.76
CA ASN A 60 -2.42 11.01 -8.17
C ASN A 60 -2.46 12.00 -7.00
N GLY A 61 -2.89 11.57 -5.82
CA GLY A 61 -2.88 12.40 -4.61
C GLY A 61 -1.50 12.86 -4.17
N LEU A 62 -0.44 12.17 -4.63
CA LEU A 62 0.94 12.51 -4.29
C LEU A 62 1.39 13.83 -4.91
N ILE A 63 0.86 14.22 -6.06
CA ILE A 63 1.25 15.43 -6.80
C ILE A 63 1.14 16.67 -5.91
N GLU A 64 0.00 16.84 -5.25
CA GLU A 64 -0.24 17.98 -4.35
C GLU A 64 0.65 17.90 -3.11
N VAL A 65 0.83 16.71 -2.53
CA VAL A 65 1.72 16.50 -1.37
C VAL A 65 3.16 16.85 -1.72
N MET A 66 3.67 16.42 -2.88
CA MET A 66 5.02 16.76 -3.34
C MET A 66 5.25 18.26 -3.49
N GLN A 67 4.22 19.02 -3.80
CA GLN A 67 4.33 20.49 -3.93
C GLN A 67 4.45 21.20 -2.59
N ASN A 68 3.83 20.65 -1.54
CA ASN A 68 3.62 21.33 -0.27
C ASN A 68 4.43 20.75 0.91
N ILE A 69 4.83 19.48 0.87
CA ILE A 69 5.58 18.79 1.93
C ILE A 69 6.88 18.22 1.37
N PRO A 70 8.05 18.47 1.99
CA PRO A 70 9.30 17.83 1.63
C PRO A 70 9.22 16.31 1.66
N ILE A 71 9.65 15.65 0.58
CA ILE A 71 9.80 14.20 0.47
C ILE A 71 11.26 13.90 0.24
N TYR A 72 11.83 12.97 1.00
CA TYR A 72 13.25 12.65 0.87
C TYR A 72 13.51 11.48 -0.08
N ASN A 73 12.71 10.43 0.00
CA ASN A 73 12.90 9.22 -0.80
C ASN A 73 11.60 8.78 -1.45
N LEU A 74 11.63 8.59 -2.75
CA LEU A 74 10.55 8.01 -3.55
C LEU A 74 11.00 6.63 -4.03
N VAL A 75 10.30 5.58 -3.60
CA VAL A 75 10.57 4.18 -3.97
C VAL A 75 9.49 3.71 -4.94
N ILE A 76 9.90 3.28 -6.10
CA ILE A 76 9.03 2.86 -7.20
C ILE A 76 9.53 1.56 -7.83
N ALA A 77 8.65 0.82 -8.49
CA ALA A 77 9.07 -0.25 -9.39
C ALA A 77 9.61 0.34 -10.70
N LYS A 78 10.57 -0.33 -11.33
CA LYS A 78 10.92 -0.03 -12.72
C LYS A 78 9.73 -0.38 -13.60
N GLN A 79 9.15 0.60 -14.27
CA GLN A 79 7.98 0.41 -15.13
C GLN A 79 8.40 -0.02 -16.53
N ALA A 80 7.71 -1.02 -17.10
CA ALA A 80 7.79 -1.35 -18.53
C ALA A 80 6.88 -0.43 -19.35
N TYR A 81 5.78 0.03 -18.76
CA TYR A 81 4.85 1.01 -19.34
C TYR A 81 4.96 2.34 -18.60
N ILE A 82 5.06 3.43 -19.34
CA ILE A 82 5.21 4.80 -18.80
C ILE A 82 3.89 5.54 -18.98
N SER A 83 3.12 5.63 -17.89
CA SER A 83 1.86 6.40 -17.85
C SER A 83 2.12 7.91 -17.78
N LEU A 84 1.07 8.71 -17.91
CA LEU A 84 1.14 10.15 -17.71
C LEU A 84 1.46 10.48 -16.25
N GLU A 85 0.85 9.76 -15.32
CA GLU A 85 1.04 9.90 -13.88
C GLU A 85 2.52 9.65 -13.50
N TYR A 86 3.10 8.58 -14.06
CA TYR A 86 4.54 8.30 -13.89
C TYR A 86 5.38 9.51 -14.32
N LYS A 87 5.15 10.01 -15.56
CA LYS A 87 5.93 11.15 -16.08
C LYS A 87 5.82 12.37 -15.19
N ASN A 88 4.59 12.74 -14.79
CA ASN A 88 4.34 13.90 -13.96
C ASN A 88 5.04 13.78 -12.58
N ILE A 89 4.91 12.64 -11.93
CA ILE A 89 5.52 12.41 -10.61
C ILE A 89 7.06 12.42 -10.70
N ILE A 90 7.64 11.77 -11.71
CA ILE A 90 9.09 11.76 -11.90
C ILE A 90 9.64 13.14 -12.23
N GLU A 91 8.93 13.92 -13.05
CA GLU A 91 9.32 15.30 -13.36
C GLU A 91 9.36 16.16 -12.09
N ILE A 92 8.29 16.11 -11.27
CA ILE A 92 8.23 16.84 -10.00
C ILE A 92 9.34 16.36 -9.06
N ALA A 93 9.56 15.05 -8.95
CA ALA A 93 10.58 14.47 -8.09
C ALA A 93 11.99 14.98 -8.47
N ASN A 94 12.31 14.99 -9.77
CA ASN A 94 13.57 15.50 -10.28
C ASN A 94 13.73 17.00 -10.01
N LYS A 95 12.69 17.80 -10.29
CA LYS A 95 12.70 19.25 -10.04
C LYS A 95 12.91 19.59 -8.56
N LYS A 96 12.37 18.77 -7.66
CA LYS A 96 12.49 18.94 -6.21
C LYS A 96 13.67 18.18 -5.60
N GLN A 97 14.50 17.54 -6.41
CA GLN A 97 15.66 16.76 -5.98
C GLN A 97 15.32 15.64 -4.97
N ILE A 98 14.15 15.03 -5.14
CA ILE A 98 13.74 13.86 -4.34
C ILE A 98 14.58 12.66 -4.80
N SER A 99 15.16 11.92 -3.85
CA SER A 99 15.90 10.70 -4.16
C SER A 99 14.97 9.62 -4.69
N ILE A 100 15.16 9.15 -5.93
CA ILE A 100 14.32 8.12 -6.56
C ILE A 100 15.07 6.79 -6.53
N THR A 101 14.43 5.77 -5.98
CA THR A 101 14.94 4.39 -5.96
C THR A 101 14.02 3.48 -6.77
N ALA A 102 14.52 2.92 -7.87
CA ALA A 102 13.85 1.85 -8.60
C ALA A 102 14.16 0.51 -7.93
N CYS A 103 13.21 -0.01 -7.17
CA CYS A 103 13.40 -1.23 -6.40
C CYS A 103 13.21 -2.50 -7.23
N LYS A 104 13.73 -3.61 -6.71
CA LYS A 104 13.62 -4.96 -7.28
C LYS A 104 13.29 -5.98 -6.18
N THR A 105 12.81 -7.14 -6.59
CA THR A 105 12.56 -8.26 -5.69
C THR A 105 13.80 -8.60 -4.85
N GLY A 106 13.62 -8.69 -3.53
CA GLY A 106 14.66 -8.98 -2.55
C GLY A 106 15.34 -7.77 -1.95
N ASP A 107 15.07 -6.55 -2.43
CA ASP A 107 15.63 -5.34 -1.82
C ASP A 107 15.04 -5.11 -0.44
N ILE A 108 15.86 -4.54 0.46
CA ILE A 108 15.45 -4.12 1.79
C ILE A 108 15.74 -2.63 1.94
N VAL A 109 14.69 -1.83 2.12
CA VAL A 109 14.80 -0.42 2.46
C VAL A 109 14.81 -0.29 3.98
N LYS A 110 15.97 0.06 4.53
CA LYS A 110 16.11 0.30 5.96
C LYS A 110 15.56 1.67 6.29
N ILE A 111 14.44 1.71 6.99
CA ILE A 111 13.78 2.96 7.42
C ILE A 111 14.52 3.57 8.60
N ASP A 112 14.81 2.74 9.61
CA ASP A 112 15.63 3.05 10.79
C ASP A 112 16.18 1.75 11.41
N ASN A 113 16.59 1.77 12.67
CA ASN A 113 17.22 0.60 13.31
C ASN A 113 16.25 -0.57 13.52
N ASP A 114 14.96 -0.27 13.76
CA ASP A 114 13.94 -1.25 14.12
C ASP A 114 12.94 -1.52 12.99
N ASN A 115 12.91 -0.64 11.99
CA ASN A 115 11.88 -0.64 10.94
C ASN A 115 12.49 -0.83 9.55
N ILE A 116 11.96 -1.78 8.80
CA ILE A 116 12.36 -2.04 7.42
C ILE A 116 11.14 -2.16 6.51
N MET A 117 11.36 -1.90 5.22
CA MET A 117 10.44 -2.28 4.15
C MET A 117 11.15 -3.31 3.26
N GLU A 118 10.67 -4.54 3.26
CA GLU A 118 11.18 -5.63 2.42
C GLU A 118 10.38 -5.66 1.10
N ILE A 119 11.06 -5.61 -0.05
CA ILE A 119 10.45 -5.71 -1.37
C ILE A 119 10.36 -7.20 -1.74
N LEU A 120 9.17 -7.77 -1.60
CA LEU A 120 8.95 -9.20 -1.82
C LEU A 120 8.79 -9.53 -3.30
N TYR A 121 8.17 -8.65 -4.09
CA TYR A 121 7.99 -8.91 -5.50
C TYR A 121 7.85 -7.62 -6.32
N VAL A 122 8.50 -7.61 -7.48
CA VAL A 122 8.35 -6.60 -8.52
C VAL A 122 8.36 -7.30 -9.88
N ASN A 123 7.31 -7.10 -10.67
CA ASN A 123 7.27 -7.60 -12.04
C ASN A 123 7.75 -6.52 -13.03
N LYS A 124 9.06 -6.42 -13.18
CA LYS A 124 9.71 -5.41 -14.05
C LYS A 124 9.32 -5.50 -15.53
N ASN A 125 8.72 -6.60 -15.98
CA ASN A 125 8.31 -6.84 -17.36
C ASN A 125 6.79 -6.72 -17.55
N SER A 126 6.04 -6.31 -16.50
CA SER A 126 4.60 -6.12 -16.64
C SER A 126 4.30 -4.93 -17.54
N THR A 127 3.44 -5.14 -18.51
CA THR A 127 2.81 -4.07 -19.31
C THR A 127 1.45 -3.67 -18.74
N ASP A 128 0.97 -4.40 -17.78
CA ASP A 128 -0.23 -4.16 -17.00
C ASP A 128 0.17 -3.47 -15.70
N LEU A 129 -0.45 -2.32 -15.40
CA LEU A 129 -0.10 -1.51 -14.24
C LEU A 129 -0.35 -2.25 -12.92
N ASN A 130 -1.50 -2.89 -12.78
CA ASN A 130 -1.88 -3.62 -11.57
C ASN A 130 -0.90 -4.74 -11.28
N ASN A 131 -0.63 -5.61 -12.26
CA ASN A 131 0.34 -6.70 -12.14
C ASN A 131 1.80 -6.23 -12.09
N GLY A 132 2.04 -4.94 -12.33
CA GLY A 132 3.32 -4.25 -12.11
C GLY A 132 3.50 -3.73 -10.69
N SER A 133 2.52 -3.87 -9.82
CA SER A 133 2.56 -3.39 -8.43
C SER A 133 3.76 -3.95 -7.66
N ILE A 134 4.34 -3.09 -6.81
CA ILE A 134 5.29 -3.54 -5.77
C ILE A 134 4.51 -4.30 -4.71
N VAL A 135 4.96 -5.52 -4.42
CA VAL A 135 4.55 -6.22 -3.20
C VAL A 135 5.63 -6.04 -2.17
N CYS A 136 5.32 -5.36 -1.07
CA CYS A 136 6.28 -5.07 -0.02
C CYS A 136 5.70 -5.35 1.36
N LYS A 137 6.60 -5.60 2.32
CA LYS A 137 6.26 -5.88 3.69
C LYS A 137 6.99 -4.93 4.63
N PHE A 138 6.22 -4.12 5.35
CA PHE A 138 6.73 -3.37 6.48
C PHE A 138 6.91 -4.32 7.66
N ALA A 139 8.07 -4.25 8.31
CA ALA A 139 8.36 -5.03 9.50
C ALA A 139 8.94 -4.15 10.61
N TYR A 140 8.42 -4.37 11.82
CA TYR A 140 8.86 -3.79 13.09
C TYR A 140 8.86 -4.89 14.14
N LYS A 141 10.03 -5.34 14.58
CA LYS A 141 10.18 -6.50 15.48
C LYS A 141 9.40 -7.73 14.95
N ASP A 142 8.48 -8.28 15.75
CA ASP A 142 7.62 -9.40 15.37
C ASP A 142 6.34 -8.98 14.61
N PHE A 143 6.08 -7.66 14.50
CA PHE A 143 4.96 -7.13 13.74
C PHE A 143 5.31 -6.99 12.26
N SER A 144 4.34 -7.31 11.40
CA SER A 144 4.48 -7.05 9.97
C SER A 144 3.14 -6.77 9.29
N MET A 145 3.20 -5.93 8.26
CA MET A 145 2.07 -5.63 7.37
C MET A 145 2.50 -5.80 5.92
N LEU A 146 1.72 -6.59 5.18
CA LEU A 146 1.93 -6.84 3.76
C LEU A 146 1.08 -5.90 2.92
N PHE A 147 1.72 -5.22 1.97
CA PHE A 147 1.10 -4.38 0.95
C PHE A 147 1.23 -5.06 -0.39
N THR A 148 0.15 -5.14 -1.12
CA THR A 148 0.07 -5.91 -2.37
C THR A 148 -0.21 -5.05 -3.58
N GLY A 149 -0.51 -3.76 -3.39
CA GLY A 149 -1.06 -2.93 -4.45
C GLY A 149 -2.26 -3.63 -5.08
N ASP A 150 -2.30 -3.66 -6.39
CA ASP A 150 -3.42 -4.21 -7.15
C ASP A 150 -3.04 -5.47 -7.96
N ILE A 151 -2.06 -6.25 -7.46
CA ILE A 151 -1.71 -7.52 -8.10
C ILE A 151 -2.92 -8.42 -8.26
N GLU A 152 -2.94 -9.14 -9.36
CA GLU A 152 -3.97 -10.12 -9.68
C GLU A 152 -3.43 -11.56 -9.60
N LYS A 153 -4.32 -12.52 -9.78
CA LYS A 153 -4.04 -13.97 -9.68
C LYS A 153 -2.78 -14.44 -10.43
N GLN A 154 -2.46 -13.83 -11.59
CA GLN A 154 -1.27 -14.21 -12.35
C GLN A 154 0.03 -13.85 -11.60
N THR A 155 0.05 -12.68 -10.96
CA THR A 155 1.19 -12.23 -10.15
C THR A 155 1.22 -12.95 -8.81
N GLU A 156 0.07 -13.17 -8.18
CA GLU A 156 -0.04 -13.98 -6.96
C GLU A 156 0.50 -15.40 -7.16
N ALA A 157 0.18 -16.05 -8.30
CA ALA A 157 0.70 -17.39 -8.61
C ALA A 157 2.24 -17.42 -8.69
N LYS A 158 2.87 -16.39 -9.27
CA LYS A 158 4.34 -16.26 -9.29
C LYS A 158 4.93 -16.08 -7.90
N ILE A 159 4.27 -15.28 -7.06
CA ILE A 159 4.68 -15.05 -5.66
C ILE A 159 4.52 -16.33 -4.84
N VAL A 160 3.42 -17.06 -5.01
CA VAL A 160 3.19 -18.36 -4.38
C VAL A 160 4.31 -19.32 -4.75
N GLU A 161 4.62 -19.47 -6.03
CA GLU A 161 5.70 -20.36 -6.49
C GLU A 161 7.05 -19.97 -5.86
N LEU A 162 7.35 -18.68 -5.79
CA LEU A 162 8.61 -18.17 -5.22
C LEU A 162 8.74 -18.43 -3.72
N TYR A 163 7.62 -18.39 -2.97
CA TYR A 163 7.65 -18.40 -1.50
C TYR A 163 6.97 -19.59 -0.84
N LYS A 164 6.39 -20.55 -1.60
CA LYS A 164 5.63 -21.70 -1.07
C LYS A 164 6.38 -22.52 0.00
N ASN A 165 7.70 -22.57 -0.06
CA ASN A 165 8.54 -23.31 0.89
C ASN A 165 9.16 -22.42 1.98
N THR A 166 8.64 -21.21 2.18
CA THR A 166 9.17 -20.23 3.14
C THR A 166 8.05 -19.66 3.99
N LYS A 167 8.41 -18.91 5.02
CA LYS A 167 7.46 -18.10 5.81
C LYS A 167 7.52 -16.60 5.46
N LYS A 168 8.17 -16.23 4.35
CA LYS A 168 8.41 -14.83 4.01
C LYS A 168 7.15 -14.01 3.80
N LEU A 169 6.07 -14.61 3.28
CA LEU A 169 4.79 -13.91 3.08
C LEU A 169 3.99 -13.73 4.36
N LYS A 170 4.23 -14.55 5.39
CA LYS A 170 3.46 -14.49 6.63
C LYS A 170 3.50 -13.08 7.24
N SER A 171 2.31 -12.53 7.55
CA SER A 171 2.16 -11.16 8.03
C SER A 171 0.98 -11.04 8.98
N ASN A 172 1.07 -10.14 9.98
CA ASN A 172 -0.03 -9.89 10.92
C ASN A 172 -1.21 -9.19 10.24
N ILE A 173 -0.90 -8.23 9.38
CA ILE A 173 -1.90 -7.47 8.63
C ILE A 173 -1.64 -7.62 7.13
N LEU A 174 -2.71 -7.80 6.37
CA LEU A 174 -2.71 -7.74 4.91
C LEU A 174 -3.52 -6.54 4.44
N LYS A 175 -2.93 -5.65 3.63
CA LYS A 175 -3.69 -4.78 2.74
C LYS A 175 -4.13 -5.65 1.56
N VAL A 176 -5.42 -5.90 1.47
CA VAL A 176 -6.01 -6.78 0.45
C VAL A 176 -5.81 -6.18 -0.94
N ALA A 177 -5.39 -7.01 -1.89
CA ALA A 177 -5.10 -6.58 -3.25
C ALA A 177 -6.35 -6.07 -3.99
N HIS A 178 -6.14 -5.04 -4.80
CA HIS A 178 -7.09 -4.54 -5.79
C HIS A 178 -8.49 -4.30 -5.19
N HIS A 179 -8.51 -3.63 -4.02
CA HIS A 179 -9.72 -3.25 -3.27
C HIS A 179 -10.67 -4.42 -2.99
N GLY A 180 -10.16 -5.65 -3.02
CA GLY A 180 -10.97 -6.86 -2.90
C GLY A 180 -11.63 -7.29 -4.21
N SER A 181 -11.02 -7.02 -5.35
CA SER A 181 -11.44 -7.52 -6.67
C SER A 181 -11.45 -9.05 -6.70
N LYS A 182 -12.42 -9.64 -7.41
CA LYS A 182 -12.49 -11.09 -7.65
C LYS A 182 -11.26 -11.67 -8.38
N THR A 183 -10.52 -10.81 -9.09
CA THR A 183 -9.31 -11.21 -9.83
C THR A 183 -8.09 -11.41 -8.94
N SER A 184 -8.19 -11.05 -7.64
CA SER A 184 -7.09 -11.02 -6.68
C SER A 184 -7.40 -11.82 -5.41
N SER A 185 -6.42 -11.90 -4.51
CA SER A 185 -6.53 -12.55 -3.20
C SER A 185 -6.97 -14.01 -3.30
N THR A 186 -6.22 -14.79 -4.11
CA THR A 186 -6.45 -16.23 -4.29
C THR A 186 -6.29 -16.99 -2.97
N GLN A 187 -6.96 -18.12 -2.83
CA GLN A 187 -6.88 -18.93 -1.61
C GLN A 187 -5.45 -19.40 -1.34
N GLU A 188 -4.72 -19.78 -2.39
CA GLU A 188 -3.32 -20.22 -2.31
C GLU A 188 -2.42 -19.12 -1.76
N PHE A 189 -2.57 -17.89 -2.26
CA PHE A 189 -1.83 -16.73 -1.78
C PHE A 189 -2.16 -16.43 -0.32
N LEU A 190 -3.44 -16.37 0.02
CA LEU A 190 -3.92 -16.12 1.38
C LEU A 190 -3.45 -17.20 2.37
N ASN A 191 -3.36 -18.45 1.96
CA ASN A 191 -2.86 -19.55 2.79
C ASN A 191 -1.37 -19.39 3.15
N LEU A 192 -0.58 -18.68 2.33
CA LEU A 192 0.82 -18.38 2.65
C LEU A 192 0.96 -17.12 3.51
N VAL A 193 0.11 -16.11 3.29
CA VAL A 193 0.13 -14.86 4.07
C VAL A 193 -0.40 -15.08 5.48
N GLN A 194 -1.47 -15.84 5.64
CA GLN A 194 -2.14 -16.15 6.92
C GLN A 194 -2.32 -14.91 7.82
N PRO A 195 -2.91 -13.82 7.33
CA PRO A 195 -3.04 -12.62 8.13
C PRO A 195 -4.08 -12.81 9.23
N GLN A 196 -3.82 -12.20 10.40
CA GLN A 196 -4.83 -12.07 11.45
C GLN A 196 -5.88 -11.02 11.08
N ILE A 197 -5.43 -9.98 10.38
CA ILE A 197 -6.24 -8.83 9.98
C ILE A 197 -6.08 -8.60 8.48
N ALA A 198 -7.20 -8.45 7.79
CA ALA A 198 -7.27 -8.05 6.39
C ALA A 198 -7.92 -6.66 6.27
N VAL A 199 -7.21 -5.70 5.68
CA VAL A 199 -7.70 -4.34 5.46
C VAL A 199 -8.04 -4.18 4.00
N ILE A 200 -9.23 -3.68 3.71
CA ILE A 200 -9.70 -3.38 2.36
C ILE A 200 -9.91 -1.88 2.24
N GLY A 201 -9.04 -1.20 1.48
CA GLY A 201 -9.26 0.16 1.01
C GLY A 201 -10.32 0.11 -0.09
N VAL A 202 -11.47 0.70 0.14
CA VAL A 202 -12.59 0.66 -0.80
C VAL A 202 -13.52 1.84 -0.56
N GLY A 203 -14.03 2.42 -1.63
CA GLY A 203 -14.96 3.55 -1.57
C GLY A 203 -16.38 3.12 -1.20
N GLU A 204 -17.07 3.96 -0.44
CA GLU A 204 -18.50 3.82 -0.25
C GLU A 204 -19.22 4.01 -1.61
N ASN A 205 -20.22 3.18 -1.88
CA ASN A 205 -20.98 3.20 -3.13
C ASN A 205 -20.13 3.06 -4.42
N ASN A 206 -18.97 2.37 -4.35
CA ASN A 206 -18.17 2.13 -5.53
C ASN A 206 -18.93 1.33 -6.60
N THR A 207 -18.69 1.65 -7.86
CA THR A 207 -19.36 1.02 -9.02
C THR A 207 -18.70 -0.28 -9.47
N PHE A 208 -17.57 -0.66 -8.88
CA PHE A 208 -16.80 -1.86 -9.26
C PHE A 208 -17.32 -3.13 -8.61
N GLY A 209 -18.24 -3.02 -7.65
CA GLY A 209 -18.72 -4.16 -6.87
C GLY A 209 -17.68 -4.72 -5.90
N HIS A 210 -16.74 -3.88 -5.46
CA HIS A 210 -15.72 -4.23 -4.48
C HIS A 210 -16.18 -3.94 -3.06
N PRO A 211 -15.71 -4.72 -2.05
CA PRO A 211 -15.02 -6.00 -2.23
C PRO A 211 -15.99 -7.09 -2.71
N ASN A 212 -15.50 -7.95 -3.59
CA ASN A 212 -16.28 -9.07 -4.12
C ASN A 212 -16.54 -10.11 -3.02
N ILE A 213 -17.72 -10.74 -3.09
CA ILE A 213 -18.13 -11.73 -2.08
C ILE A 213 -17.17 -12.93 -1.99
N GLU A 214 -16.63 -13.39 -3.14
CA GLU A 214 -15.68 -14.49 -3.16
C GLU A 214 -14.39 -14.18 -2.39
N VAL A 215 -13.93 -12.91 -2.42
CA VAL A 215 -12.76 -12.48 -1.63
C VAL A 215 -13.08 -12.51 -0.15
N LEU A 216 -14.26 -12.01 0.23
CA LEU A 216 -14.69 -12.05 1.64
C LEU A 216 -14.82 -13.47 2.17
N GLU A 217 -15.31 -14.41 1.35
CA GLU A 217 -15.39 -15.83 1.71
C GLU A 217 -13.99 -16.44 1.88
N ARG A 218 -13.04 -16.16 0.96
CA ARG A 218 -11.65 -16.62 1.08
C ARG A 218 -10.96 -16.09 2.33
N LEU A 219 -11.18 -14.82 2.68
CA LEU A 219 -10.68 -14.23 3.93
C LEU A 219 -11.30 -14.86 5.17
N LYS A 220 -12.60 -15.17 5.12
CA LYS A 220 -13.30 -15.90 6.18
C LYS A 220 -12.74 -17.32 6.37
N ASN A 221 -12.42 -18.02 5.28
CA ASN A 221 -11.86 -19.38 5.31
C ASN A 221 -10.52 -19.44 6.07
N ILE A 222 -9.68 -18.40 5.95
CA ILE A 222 -8.45 -18.26 6.71
C ILE A 222 -8.63 -17.61 8.09
N LYS A 223 -9.88 -17.33 8.49
CA LYS A 223 -10.26 -16.69 9.77
C LYS A 223 -9.67 -15.30 9.99
N ALA A 224 -9.38 -14.56 8.94
CA ALA A 224 -8.92 -13.19 9.05
C ALA A 224 -10.05 -12.24 9.49
N GLN A 225 -9.76 -11.32 10.43
CA GLN A 225 -10.66 -10.22 10.73
C GLN A 225 -10.62 -9.18 9.62
N VAL A 226 -11.77 -8.91 9.00
CA VAL A 226 -11.87 -7.98 7.87
C VAL A 226 -12.25 -6.58 8.35
N TYR A 227 -11.47 -5.58 7.95
CA TYR A 227 -11.72 -4.16 8.15
C TYR A 227 -11.84 -3.47 6.79
N ARG A 228 -12.90 -2.69 6.59
CA ARG A 228 -13.24 -2.04 5.31
C ARG A 228 -13.40 -0.54 5.51
N THR A 229 -12.76 0.26 4.67
CA THR A 229 -12.82 1.73 4.77
C THR A 229 -14.21 2.29 4.42
N ASP A 230 -14.98 1.65 3.53
CA ASP A 230 -16.35 2.03 3.20
C ASP A 230 -17.35 1.87 4.36
N LYS A 231 -17.01 1.06 5.37
CA LYS A 231 -17.84 0.80 6.54
C LYS A 231 -17.31 1.46 7.81
N MET A 232 -16.02 1.78 7.85
CA MET A 232 -15.34 2.14 9.10
C MET A 232 -14.57 3.46 9.00
N GLY A 233 -14.53 4.09 7.82
CA GLY A 233 -13.75 5.29 7.59
C GLY A 233 -12.25 5.04 7.74
N GLU A 234 -11.55 5.93 8.43
CA GLU A 234 -10.14 5.75 8.74
C GLU A 234 -9.93 4.60 9.72
N ILE A 235 -8.99 3.70 9.42
CA ILE A 235 -8.62 2.57 10.27
C ILE A 235 -7.18 2.79 10.74
N ILE A 236 -6.99 2.96 12.06
CA ILE A 236 -5.70 3.24 12.67
C ILE A 236 -5.24 2.01 13.46
N PHE A 237 -4.06 1.51 13.15
CA PHE A 237 -3.38 0.47 13.92
C PHE A 237 -2.26 1.10 14.74
N SER A 238 -2.27 0.86 16.04
CA SER A 238 -1.19 1.25 16.94
C SER A 238 -0.53 0.00 17.51
N ILE A 239 0.78 -0.11 17.31
CA ILE A 239 1.58 -1.25 17.76
C ILE A 239 2.40 -0.82 18.97
N ASN A 240 2.18 -1.46 20.10
CA ASN A 240 2.92 -1.15 21.31
C ASN A 240 4.27 -1.91 21.38
N LYS A 241 5.09 -1.62 22.40
CA LYS A 241 6.40 -2.25 22.60
C LYS A 241 6.35 -3.78 22.81
N LYS A 242 5.17 -4.35 23.08
CA LYS A 242 4.93 -5.81 23.22
C LYS A 242 4.24 -6.40 21.99
N ASP A 243 4.33 -5.72 20.86
CA ASP A 243 3.76 -6.09 19.55
C ASP A 243 2.23 -6.32 19.55
N LYS A 244 1.54 -5.81 20.59
CA LYS A 244 0.08 -5.84 20.63
C LYS A 244 -0.49 -4.76 19.73
N ILE A 245 -1.44 -5.16 18.89
CA ILE A 245 -2.16 -4.31 17.96
C ILE A 245 -3.41 -3.76 18.67
N SER A 246 -3.56 -2.46 18.73
CA SER A 246 -4.83 -1.79 19.05
C SER A 246 -5.38 -1.12 17.81
N ILE A 247 -6.71 -1.09 17.69
CA ILE A 247 -7.39 -0.64 16.47
C ILE A 247 -8.37 0.45 16.85
N THR A 248 -8.25 1.59 16.17
CA THR A 248 -9.20 2.71 16.26
C THR A 248 -9.82 2.94 14.89
N LYS A 249 -11.10 3.26 14.86
CA LYS A 249 -11.87 3.57 13.66
C LYS A 249 -12.43 4.97 13.79
N LYS A 250 -12.35 5.75 12.72
CA LYS A 250 -12.98 7.06 12.64
C LYS A 250 -13.92 7.08 11.45
N LEU A 251 -15.21 7.01 11.71
CA LEU A 251 -16.24 7.41 10.76
C LEU A 251 -16.21 8.94 10.66
N ASN A 252 -16.08 9.47 9.47
CA ASN A 252 -16.21 10.91 9.21
C ASN A 252 -17.69 11.30 9.18
#